data_f7601201d9a3be6767407ded3e4113ad
#
_entry.id   f7601201d9a3be6767407ded3e4113ad
#
_cell.length_a   1.000
_cell.length_b   1.000
_cell.length_c   1.000
_cell.angle_alpha   90.00
_cell.angle_beta   90.00
_cell.angle_gamma   90.00
#
_symmetry.space_group_name_H-M   'P 1'
#
loop_
_entity.id
_entity.type
_entity.pdbx_description
1 polymer ?
#
loop_
_entity_poly.entity_id
_entity_poly.type
_entity_poly.pdbx_seq_one_letter_code
_entity_poly.pdbx_strand_id
1 'polypeptide(L)'
;GPLPTAGERRVLIAHQMVLGGGSLPTCSGSESVAADVNVGTVQAVDAACFTGYLYTALGHIHRPQQVGCPTVRYAGSPLCYSLDESGAQKSAVLVHIGANGAEPELLPLRPLHAMRHLTGPLNQLTAADTVTDAEDYIWATLTDPVPRPDAMAVLRAAYPNAMKLDYAPGGALDTGSDAIQQAAQLRTMSFDELFARFFEKMHGRTLTPEETAALAQLRQEAGL
;
A
#
# COMPACT_ATOMS: atom_id res chain seq x y z
N GLY A 1 24.40 4.40 -19.83
CA GLY A 1 24.87 4.93 -21.09
C GLY A 1 25.66 6.20 -20.88
N PRO A 2 26.41 6.70 -21.89
CA PRO A 2 27.14 7.95 -21.76
C PRO A 2 26.17 9.13 -21.54
N LEU A 3 26.58 10.13 -20.79
CA LEU A 3 25.82 11.37 -20.60
C LEU A 3 25.62 12.08 -21.96
N PRO A 4 24.49 12.81 -22.14
CA PRO A 4 24.24 13.59 -23.34
C PRO A 4 25.34 14.63 -23.56
N THR A 5 25.79 14.78 -24.79
CA THR A 5 26.71 15.86 -25.17
C THR A 5 25.93 17.11 -25.58
N ALA A 6 26.60 18.27 -25.55
CA ALA A 6 25.96 19.54 -25.91
C ALA A 6 25.29 19.48 -27.31
N GLY A 7 24.01 19.82 -27.40
CA GLY A 7 23.19 19.79 -28.61
C GLY A 7 22.47 18.48 -28.88
N GLU A 8 22.75 17.40 -28.16
CA GLU A 8 22.00 16.14 -28.29
C GLU A 8 20.65 16.22 -27.54
N ARG A 9 19.60 15.73 -28.22
CA ARG A 9 18.24 15.65 -27.65
C ARG A 9 17.97 14.22 -27.25
N ARG A 10 18.17 13.88 -25.98
CA ARG A 10 17.99 12.52 -25.46
C ARG A 10 16.87 12.45 -24.43
N VAL A 11 16.10 11.38 -24.50
CA VAL A 11 15.14 10.97 -23.50
C VAL A 11 15.69 9.73 -22.82
N LEU A 12 15.59 9.70 -21.47
CA LEU A 12 15.96 8.53 -20.69
C LEU A 12 14.69 7.80 -20.22
N ILE A 13 14.74 6.47 -20.25
CA ILE A 13 13.73 5.62 -19.60
C ILE A 13 14.46 4.80 -18.56
N ALA A 14 13.98 4.83 -17.33
CA ALA A 14 14.56 4.08 -16.23
C ALA A 14 13.47 3.53 -15.29
N HIS A 15 13.81 2.41 -14.62
CA HIS A 15 12.93 1.83 -13.59
C HIS A 15 13.74 1.76 -12.31
N GLN A 16 13.60 2.78 -11.45
CA GLN A 16 14.46 2.96 -10.29
C GLN A 16 13.80 3.87 -9.25
N MET A 17 14.16 3.68 -7.97
CA MET A 17 13.88 4.66 -6.91
C MET A 17 14.77 5.89 -7.11
N VAL A 18 14.16 7.07 -7.20
CA VAL A 18 14.86 8.34 -7.45
C VAL A 18 14.53 9.35 -6.37
N LEU A 19 15.58 9.96 -5.79
CA LEU A 19 15.47 11.02 -4.79
C LEU A 19 15.40 12.39 -5.49
N GLY A 20 14.53 13.25 -5.03
CA GLY A 20 14.48 14.66 -5.42
C GLY A 20 15.08 15.56 -4.35
N GLY A 21 16.33 16.00 -4.54
CA GLY A 21 17.00 16.84 -3.55
C GLY A 21 17.12 16.17 -2.17
N GLY A 22 17.41 14.87 -2.13
CA GLY A 22 17.51 14.07 -0.91
C GLY A 22 16.17 13.58 -0.33
N SER A 23 15.04 13.96 -0.93
CA SER A 23 13.71 13.51 -0.47
C SER A 23 13.22 12.30 -1.27
N LEU A 24 12.63 11.33 -0.57
CA LEU A 24 11.98 10.17 -1.19
C LEU A 24 10.70 10.60 -1.92
N PRO A 25 10.35 9.93 -3.04
CA PRO A 25 9.05 10.09 -3.67
C PRO A 25 7.95 9.57 -2.75
N THR A 26 6.72 10.03 -3.00
CA THR A 26 5.53 9.50 -2.31
C THR A 26 5.20 8.12 -2.87
N CYS A 27 5.34 7.08 -2.04
CA CYS A 27 5.00 5.70 -2.39
C CYS A 27 3.53 5.39 -2.05
N SER A 28 2.97 4.40 -2.73
CA SER A 28 1.77 3.68 -2.34
C SER A 28 2.20 2.40 -1.60
N GLY A 29 1.30 1.72 -0.91
CA GLY A 29 1.64 0.51 -0.13
C GLY A 29 2.05 -0.72 -0.96
N SER A 30 1.97 -0.63 -2.28
CA SER A 30 2.28 -1.74 -3.20
C SER A 30 3.70 -1.72 -3.77
N GLU A 31 4.44 -0.60 -3.61
CA GLU A 31 5.85 -0.56 -4.00
C GLU A 31 6.71 -1.22 -2.93
N SER A 32 7.59 -2.12 -3.35
CA SER A 32 8.63 -2.65 -2.47
C SER A 32 9.68 -1.57 -2.21
N VAL A 33 9.49 -0.81 -1.16
CA VAL A 33 10.57 -0.01 -0.60
C VAL A 33 11.46 -1.00 0.15
N ALA A 34 12.45 -1.56 -0.55
CA ALA A 34 13.42 -2.46 0.07
C ALA A 34 14.29 -1.64 1.04
N ALA A 35 13.74 -1.38 2.23
CA ALA A 35 14.45 -0.67 3.29
C ALA A 35 15.63 -1.49 3.85
N ASP A 36 15.71 -2.81 3.59
CA ASP A 36 16.58 -3.72 4.31
C ASP A 36 17.37 -4.74 3.46
N VAL A 37 17.44 -4.61 2.14
CA VAL A 37 18.29 -5.52 1.35
C VAL A 37 19.60 -4.86 0.98
N ASN A 38 20.52 -4.89 1.91
CA ASN A 38 21.92 -4.47 1.79
C ASN A 38 22.76 -5.57 1.10
N VAL A 39 22.52 -5.84 -0.19
CA VAL A 39 23.47 -6.65 -0.99
C VAL A 39 23.69 -5.97 -2.33
N GLY A 40 24.60 -5.00 -2.35
CA GLY A 40 25.24 -4.52 -3.59
C GLY A 40 24.37 -3.77 -4.60
N THR A 41 23.11 -3.46 -4.29
CA THR A 41 22.22 -2.70 -5.18
C THR A 41 22.10 -1.25 -4.72
N VAL A 42 22.22 -0.33 -5.66
CA VAL A 42 21.96 1.10 -5.42
C VAL A 42 20.47 1.23 -5.07
N GLN A 43 20.17 1.52 -3.79
CA GLN A 43 18.80 1.60 -3.28
C GLN A 43 18.04 2.80 -3.87
N ALA A 44 18.73 3.90 -4.14
CA ALA A 44 18.15 5.10 -4.75
C ALA A 44 19.20 5.91 -5.50
N VAL A 45 18.75 6.60 -6.55
CA VAL A 45 19.58 7.47 -7.38
C VAL A 45 19.10 8.91 -7.22
N ASP A 46 20.02 9.88 -7.10
CA ASP A 46 19.62 11.28 -7.06
C ASP A 46 19.18 11.77 -8.46
N ALA A 47 18.12 12.57 -8.52
CA ALA A 47 17.59 13.15 -9.76
C ALA A 47 18.64 14.01 -10.50
N ALA A 48 19.64 14.55 -9.81
CA ALA A 48 20.74 15.29 -10.42
C ALA A 48 21.55 14.45 -11.41
N CYS A 49 21.55 13.11 -11.27
CA CYS A 49 22.20 12.20 -12.23
C CYS A 49 21.56 12.24 -13.61
N PHE A 50 20.37 12.78 -13.75
CA PHE A 50 19.62 12.86 -15.03
C PHE A 50 19.77 14.23 -15.70
N THR A 51 20.62 15.10 -15.18
CA THR A 51 20.91 16.39 -15.78
C THR A 51 21.46 16.22 -17.19
N GLY A 52 20.91 16.97 -18.14
CA GLY A 52 21.32 16.89 -19.56
C GLY A 52 20.38 16.06 -20.46
N TYR A 53 19.48 15.25 -19.86
CA TYR A 53 18.38 14.66 -20.62
C TYR A 53 17.23 15.66 -20.77
N LEU A 54 16.58 15.67 -21.95
CA LEU A 54 15.39 16.50 -22.18
C LEU A 54 14.22 16.06 -21.32
N TYR A 55 14.07 14.75 -21.15
CA TYR A 55 13.04 14.14 -20.33
C TYR A 55 13.53 12.80 -19.79
N THR A 56 13.18 12.51 -18.55
CA THR A 56 13.43 11.22 -17.92
C THR A 56 12.11 10.59 -17.47
N ALA A 57 11.73 9.52 -18.17
CA ALA A 57 10.55 8.72 -17.86
C ALA A 57 10.93 7.67 -16.81
N LEU A 58 10.34 7.76 -15.63
CA LEU A 58 10.58 6.85 -14.51
C LEU A 58 9.43 5.86 -14.33
N GLY A 59 9.76 4.60 -14.11
CA GLY A 59 8.90 3.55 -13.55
C GLY A 59 9.31 3.19 -12.13
N HIS A 60 8.60 2.31 -11.47
CA HIS A 60 8.74 1.80 -10.12
C HIS A 60 7.68 2.39 -9.16
N ILE A 61 7.52 3.69 -9.07
CA ILE A 61 6.52 4.32 -8.19
C ILE A 61 5.16 4.37 -8.89
N HIS A 62 4.12 3.90 -8.21
CA HIS A 62 2.77 3.77 -8.77
C HIS A 62 1.95 5.07 -8.74
N ARG A 63 2.42 6.07 -8.00
CA ARG A 63 1.80 7.40 -7.97
C ARG A 63 2.45 8.33 -9.00
N PRO A 64 1.68 8.93 -9.93
CA PRO A 64 2.21 9.93 -10.87
C PRO A 64 2.78 11.12 -10.11
N GLN A 65 4.05 11.42 -10.30
CA GLN A 65 4.71 12.56 -9.64
C GLN A 65 6.00 12.96 -10.35
N GLN A 66 6.38 14.22 -10.16
CA GLN A 66 7.70 14.71 -10.56
C GLN A 66 8.72 14.51 -9.44
N VAL A 67 10.00 14.44 -9.81
CA VAL A 67 11.10 14.29 -8.88
C VAL A 67 12.17 15.35 -9.17
N GLY A 68 12.33 16.29 -8.29
CA GLY A 68 13.28 17.41 -8.44
C GLY A 68 12.83 18.45 -9.48
N CYS A 69 12.55 18.05 -10.72
CA CYS A 69 12.12 18.97 -11.77
C CYS A 69 10.98 18.36 -12.62
N PRO A 70 10.23 19.18 -13.40
CA PRO A 70 9.07 18.73 -14.17
C PRO A 70 9.39 17.68 -15.25
N THR A 71 10.62 17.66 -15.74
CA THR A 71 11.07 16.75 -16.80
C THR A 71 11.62 15.41 -16.31
N VAL A 72 11.69 15.21 -14.99
CA VAL A 72 12.00 13.92 -14.36
C VAL A 72 10.76 13.43 -13.63
N ARG A 73 10.09 12.40 -14.14
CA ARG A 73 8.75 12.02 -13.65
C ARG A 73 8.53 10.52 -13.61
N TYR A 74 7.80 10.10 -12.59
CA TYR A 74 7.08 8.83 -12.57
C TYR A 74 5.75 9.00 -13.31
N ALA A 75 5.48 8.13 -14.27
CA ALA A 75 4.18 8.06 -14.93
C ALA A 75 3.10 7.50 -13.98
N GLY A 76 3.52 6.72 -13.01
CA GLY A 76 2.64 5.93 -12.17
C GLY A 76 2.24 4.60 -12.81
N SER A 77 1.39 3.84 -12.14
CA SER A 77 0.76 2.65 -12.70
C SER A 77 -0.53 3.01 -13.45
N PRO A 78 -0.90 2.27 -14.49
CA PRO A 78 -2.13 2.53 -15.24
C PRO A 78 -3.40 2.24 -14.45
N LEU A 79 -3.32 1.31 -13.49
CA LEU A 79 -4.41 0.89 -12.61
C LEU A 79 -3.95 0.95 -11.14
N CYS A 80 -4.89 0.88 -10.20
CA CYS A 80 -4.60 0.70 -8.79
C CYS A 80 -4.13 -0.74 -8.54
N TYR A 81 -3.00 -0.91 -7.86
CA TYR A 81 -2.43 -2.21 -7.49
C TYR A 81 -2.58 -2.52 -6.00
N SER A 82 -2.93 -1.53 -5.21
CA SER A 82 -3.22 -1.69 -3.78
C SER A 82 -4.42 -0.85 -3.35
N LEU A 83 -5.00 -1.22 -2.20
CA LEU A 83 -6.14 -0.49 -1.62
C LEU A 83 -5.78 0.96 -1.25
N ASP A 84 -4.51 1.22 -0.92
CA ASP A 84 -4.03 2.57 -0.58
C ASP A 84 -4.03 3.52 -1.78
N GLU A 85 -4.17 2.98 -2.98
CA GLU A 85 -4.30 3.75 -4.23
C GLU A 85 -5.76 4.06 -4.57
N SER A 86 -6.72 3.60 -3.76
CA SER A 86 -8.15 3.83 -4.01
C SER A 86 -8.45 5.32 -4.10
N GLY A 87 -9.20 5.71 -5.14
CA GLY A 87 -9.51 7.11 -5.42
C GLY A 87 -8.37 7.92 -6.04
N ALA A 88 -7.18 7.34 -6.23
CA ALA A 88 -6.08 8.02 -6.91
C ALA A 88 -6.34 8.14 -8.42
N GLN A 89 -6.19 9.35 -8.96
CA GLN A 89 -6.27 9.56 -10.40
C GLN A 89 -5.04 8.96 -11.09
N LYS A 90 -5.25 7.95 -11.91
CA LYS A 90 -4.23 7.35 -12.77
C LYS A 90 -4.10 8.10 -14.08
N SER A 91 -2.88 8.13 -14.66
CA SER A 91 -2.61 8.85 -15.90
C SER A 91 -1.50 8.21 -16.71
N ALA A 92 -1.53 8.43 -18.02
CA ALA A 92 -0.37 8.32 -18.87
C ALA A 92 0.29 9.70 -19.00
N VAL A 93 1.57 9.74 -19.38
CA VAL A 93 2.28 11.00 -19.62
C VAL A 93 2.56 11.11 -21.12
N LEU A 94 1.96 12.10 -21.75
CA LEU A 94 2.31 12.51 -23.11
C LEU A 94 3.39 13.59 -23.02
N VAL A 95 4.51 13.39 -23.73
CA VAL A 95 5.63 14.34 -23.68
C VAL A 95 5.77 15.04 -25.01
N HIS A 96 5.51 16.33 -25.05
CA HIS A 96 5.72 17.16 -26.23
C HIS A 96 7.18 17.65 -26.27
N ILE A 97 7.92 17.24 -27.30
CA ILE A 97 9.33 17.62 -27.46
C ILE A 97 9.44 18.67 -28.56
N GLY A 98 9.65 19.93 -28.18
CA GLY A 98 9.78 21.09 -29.04
C GLY A 98 11.18 21.71 -29.03
N ALA A 99 11.34 22.86 -29.70
CA ALA A 99 12.60 23.60 -29.72
C ALA A 99 13.00 24.09 -28.30
N ASN A 100 12.01 24.34 -27.44
CA ASN A 100 12.20 24.89 -26.10
C ASN A 100 12.35 23.82 -25.01
N GLY A 101 12.41 22.53 -25.37
CA GLY A 101 12.55 21.44 -24.39
C GLY A 101 11.40 20.41 -24.43
N ALA A 102 11.14 19.78 -23.31
CA ALA A 102 10.10 18.77 -23.13
C ALA A 102 9.00 19.29 -22.18
N GLU A 103 7.75 19.19 -22.62
CA GLU A 103 6.55 19.58 -21.87
C GLU A 103 5.70 18.34 -21.59
N PRO A 104 5.63 17.83 -20.36
CA PRO A 104 4.80 16.68 -20.01
C PRO A 104 3.34 17.09 -19.81
N GLU A 105 2.42 16.35 -20.44
CA GLU A 105 0.98 16.44 -20.28
C GLU A 105 0.45 15.15 -19.63
N LEU A 106 -0.38 15.28 -18.59
CA LEU A 106 -1.00 14.14 -17.95
C LEU A 106 -2.33 13.82 -18.62
N LEU A 107 -2.43 12.64 -19.23
CA LEU A 107 -3.66 12.12 -19.81
C LEU A 107 -4.36 11.21 -18.79
N PRO A 108 -5.51 11.60 -18.22
CA PRO A 108 -6.23 10.80 -17.24
C PRO A 108 -6.64 9.44 -17.80
N LEU A 109 -6.37 8.38 -17.06
CA LEU A 109 -6.84 7.03 -17.35
C LEU A 109 -8.08 6.73 -16.52
N ARG A 110 -9.10 6.17 -17.16
CA ARG A 110 -10.31 5.70 -16.50
C ARG A 110 -10.33 4.17 -16.57
N PRO A 111 -10.27 3.48 -15.43
CA PRO A 111 -10.39 2.02 -15.41
C PRO A 111 -11.83 1.62 -15.78
N LEU A 112 -12.01 0.39 -16.26
CA LEU A 112 -13.34 -0.18 -16.49
C LEU A 112 -14.11 -0.32 -15.17
N HIS A 113 -13.42 -0.78 -14.13
CA HIS A 113 -13.90 -0.89 -12.77
C HIS A 113 -12.91 -0.16 -11.86
N ALA A 114 -13.39 0.86 -11.16
CA ALA A 114 -12.54 1.63 -10.25
C ALA A 114 -12.30 0.86 -8.94
N MET A 115 -11.27 1.24 -8.22
CA MET A 115 -11.06 0.81 -6.85
C MET A 115 -11.52 1.92 -5.92
N ARG A 116 -12.52 1.66 -5.09
CA ARG A 116 -13.13 2.66 -4.20
C ARG A 116 -13.09 2.23 -2.75
N HIS A 117 -12.83 3.20 -1.87
CA HIS A 117 -12.99 3.03 -0.43
C HIS A 117 -14.31 3.67 0.00
N LEU A 118 -15.20 2.88 0.58
CA LEU A 118 -16.48 3.32 1.10
C LEU A 118 -16.47 3.28 2.62
N THR A 119 -17.01 4.31 3.27
CA THR A 119 -17.08 4.39 4.73
C THR A 119 -18.50 4.72 5.16
N GLY A 120 -19.08 3.92 6.05
CA GLY A 120 -20.44 4.13 6.55
C GLY A 120 -21.07 2.88 7.15
N PRO A 121 -22.32 2.98 7.66
CA PRO A 121 -23.08 1.82 8.11
C PRO A 121 -23.39 0.88 6.95
N LEU A 122 -23.34 -0.43 7.19
CA LEU A 122 -23.54 -1.45 6.16
C LEU A 122 -24.88 -1.28 5.41
N ASN A 123 -25.96 -1.01 6.14
CA ASN A 123 -27.28 -0.80 5.55
C ASN A 123 -27.33 0.41 4.62
N GLN A 124 -26.58 1.46 4.91
CA GLN A 124 -26.47 2.64 4.05
C GLN A 124 -25.63 2.37 2.81
N LEU A 125 -24.48 1.69 2.98
CA LEU A 125 -23.59 1.37 1.86
C LEU A 125 -24.23 0.42 0.85
N THR A 126 -25.17 -0.42 1.29
CA THR A 126 -25.85 -1.43 0.45
C THR A 126 -27.29 -1.07 0.07
N ALA A 127 -27.75 0.11 0.42
CA ALA A 127 -29.07 0.59 0.02
C ALA A 127 -29.14 0.83 -1.49
N ALA A 128 -30.22 0.44 -2.12
CA ALA A 128 -30.37 0.45 -3.58
C ALA A 128 -30.23 1.85 -4.23
N ASP A 129 -30.51 2.89 -3.48
CA ASP A 129 -30.38 4.29 -3.87
C ASP A 129 -28.96 4.86 -3.71
N THR A 130 -28.10 4.15 -2.97
CA THR A 130 -26.69 4.55 -2.75
C THR A 130 -25.70 3.71 -3.56
N VAL A 131 -26.09 2.52 -3.99
CA VAL A 131 -25.23 1.65 -4.80
C VAL A 131 -25.07 2.25 -6.20
N THR A 132 -23.84 2.65 -6.52
CA THR A 132 -23.43 3.07 -7.87
C THR A 132 -22.23 2.26 -8.30
N ASP A 133 -22.07 2.04 -9.62
CA ASP A 133 -20.92 1.33 -10.18
C ASP A 133 -20.63 0.03 -9.41
N ALA A 134 -21.67 -0.85 -9.33
CA ALA A 134 -21.66 -2.05 -8.48
C ALA A 134 -20.50 -3.02 -8.80
N GLU A 135 -20.00 -3.00 -10.05
CA GLU A 135 -18.90 -3.83 -10.51
C GLU A 135 -17.50 -3.31 -10.09
N ASP A 136 -17.43 -2.16 -9.41
CA ASP A 136 -16.17 -1.63 -8.90
C ASP A 136 -15.58 -2.51 -7.79
N TYR A 137 -14.28 -2.44 -7.63
CA TYR A 137 -13.55 -3.09 -6.53
C TYR A 137 -13.71 -2.27 -5.26
N ILE A 138 -14.39 -2.82 -4.25
CA ILE A 138 -14.75 -2.10 -3.04
C ILE A 138 -13.89 -2.55 -1.84
N TRP A 139 -13.33 -1.57 -1.16
CA TRP A 139 -12.89 -1.67 0.21
C TRP A 139 -13.87 -0.92 1.10
N ALA A 140 -14.54 -1.60 2.04
CA ALA A 140 -15.50 -0.98 2.95
C ALA A 140 -14.91 -0.85 4.36
N THR A 141 -15.09 0.32 4.97
CA THR A 141 -14.89 0.53 6.41
C THR A 141 -16.23 0.80 7.04
N LEU A 142 -16.73 -0.19 7.79
CA LEU A 142 -18.03 -0.10 8.44
C LEU A 142 -17.96 0.73 9.72
N THR A 143 -18.99 1.57 9.91
CA THR A 143 -19.19 2.36 11.14
C THR A 143 -20.30 1.80 12.02
N ASP A 144 -20.75 0.58 11.72
CA ASP A 144 -21.77 -0.11 12.51
C ASP A 144 -21.26 -0.31 13.95
N PRO A 145 -22.12 -0.09 14.96
CA PRO A 145 -21.71 -0.21 16.36
C PRO A 145 -21.46 -1.68 16.77
N VAL A 146 -22.02 -2.65 16.07
CA VAL A 146 -21.84 -4.08 16.35
C VAL A 146 -21.38 -4.80 15.08
N PRO A 147 -20.25 -5.53 15.10
CA PRO A 147 -19.83 -6.34 13.96
C PRO A 147 -20.86 -7.40 13.59
N ARG A 148 -21.13 -7.54 12.30
CA ARG A 148 -22.05 -8.54 11.76
C ARG A 148 -21.29 -9.70 11.13
N PRO A 149 -21.58 -10.96 11.50
CA PRO A 149 -20.91 -12.12 10.90
C PRO A 149 -21.12 -12.24 9.38
N ASP A 150 -22.26 -11.76 8.87
CA ASP A 150 -22.67 -11.82 7.48
C ASP A 150 -22.31 -10.56 6.66
N ALA A 151 -21.62 -9.57 7.25
CA ALA A 151 -21.38 -8.27 6.65
C ALA A 151 -20.75 -8.34 5.25
N MET A 152 -19.74 -9.19 5.07
CA MET A 152 -19.11 -9.37 3.76
C MET A 152 -20.05 -9.99 2.73
N ALA A 153 -20.91 -10.91 3.14
CA ALA A 153 -21.90 -11.52 2.24
C ALA A 153 -22.95 -10.49 1.80
N VAL A 154 -23.43 -9.67 2.72
CA VAL A 154 -24.36 -8.56 2.43
C VAL A 154 -23.69 -7.52 1.52
N LEU A 155 -22.45 -7.15 1.80
CA LEU A 155 -21.72 -6.22 0.95
C LEU A 155 -21.53 -6.76 -0.47
N ARG A 156 -21.17 -8.03 -0.63
CA ARG A 156 -21.01 -8.68 -1.95
C ARG A 156 -22.30 -8.88 -2.71
N ALA A 157 -23.43 -8.90 -2.04
CA ALA A 157 -24.73 -8.90 -2.73
C ALA A 157 -25.01 -7.59 -3.46
N ALA A 158 -24.49 -6.45 -2.93
CA ALA A 158 -24.59 -5.12 -3.54
C ALA A 158 -23.41 -4.81 -4.46
N TYR A 159 -22.21 -5.24 -4.09
CA TYR A 159 -20.94 -5.03 -4.81
C TYR A 159 -20.22 -6.37 -4.97
N PRO A 160 -20.45 -7.11 -6.07
CA PRO A 160 -19.88 -8.46 -6.25
C PRO A 160 -18.35 -8.51 -6.11
N ASN A 161 -17.67 -7.44 -6.49
CA ASN A 161 -16.22 -7.31 -6.43
C ASN A 161 -15.70 -6.70 -5.11
N ALA A 162 -16.47 -6.78 -4.01
CA ALA A 162 -15.98 -6.34 -2.71
C ALA A 162 -14.81 -7.22 -2.24
N MET A 163 -13.65 -6.56 -2.01
CA MET A 163 -12.37 -7.20 -1.72
C MET A 163 -12.06 -7.23 -0.23
N LYS A 164 -12.34 -6.13 0.48
CA LYS A 164 -11.99 -5.97 1.89
C LYS A 164 -13.08 -5.28 2.67
N LEU A 165 -13.24 -5.68 3.93
CA LEU A 165 -14.13 -5.08 4.91
C LEU A 165 -13.39 -4.91 6.23
N ASP A 166 -13.35 -3.69 6.71
CA ASP A 166 -12.83 -3.31 8.02
C ASP A 166 -13.93 -2.65 8.85
N TYR A 167 -13.70 -2.49 10.14
CA TYR A 167 -14.55 -1.69 11.03
C TYR A 167 -13.79 -0.45 11.49
N ALA A 168 -14.49 0.69 11.53
CA ALA A 168 -13.91 1.93 12.00
C ALA A 168 -13.53 1.80 13.48
N PRO A 169 -12.41 2.40 13.92
CA PRO A 169 -12.09 2.51 15.34
C PRO A 169 -13.23 3.21 16.08
N GLY A 170 -13.83 2.56 17.09
CA GLY A 170 -14.97 3.08 17.85
C GLY A 170 -16.34 2.50 17.51
N GLY A 171 -16.46 1.69 16.45
CA GLY A 171 -17.61 0.80 16.24
C GLY A 171 -17.42 -0.47 17.05
N ALA A 172 -18.26 -0.71 18.02
CA ALA A 172 -18.48 -1.78 19.01
C ALA A 172 -17.53 -2.98 19.13
N LEU A 173 -16.28 -2.84 18.85
CA LEU A 173 -15.24 -3.28 19.71
C LEU A 173 -14.79 -2.00 20.42
N ASP A 174 -15.47 -1.68 21.52
CA ASP A 174 -14.84 -0.95 22.60
C ASP A 174 -13.69 -1.86 23.10
N THR A 175 -12.69 -1.99 22.28
CA THR A 175 -11.33 -2.28 22.68
C THR A 175 -10.81 -0.97 23.25
N GLY A 176 -11.58 -0.46 24.23
CA GLY A 176 -11.22 0.67 25.02
C GLY A 176 -9.80 0.52 25.52
N SER A 177 -9.33 1.43 26.33
CA SER A 177 -8.00 1.42 26.98
C SER A 177 -7.35 0.04 27.17
N ASP A 178 -8.17 -1.01 27.29
CA ASP A 178 -7.78 -2.42 27.42
C ASP A 178 -7.11 -3.04 26.18
N ALA A 179 -7.54 -2.71 24.97
CA ALA A 179 -6.88 -3.29 23.78
C ALA A 179 -5.57 -2.57 23.44
N ILE A 180 -5.50 -1.25 23.68
CA ILE A 180 -4.24 -0.52 23.57
C ILE A 180 -3.28 -0.98 24.69
N GLN A 181 -3.78 -1.20 25.90
CA GLN A 181 -2.99 -1.76 26.99
C GLN A 181 -2.63 -3.23 26.72
N GLN A 182 -3.52 -4.05 26.18
CA GLN A 182 -3.23 -5.42 25.78
C GLN A 182 -2.21 -5.45 24.61
N ALA A 183 -2.33 -4.59 23.61
CA ALA A 183 -1.33 -4.49 22.54
C ALA A 183 0.03 -4.00 23.06
N ALA A 184 0.05 -3.08 24.02
CA ALA A 184 1.27 -2.66 24.70
C ALA A 184 1.86 -3.79 25.55
N GLN A 185 1.02 -4.54 26.28
CA GLN A 185 1.43 -5.71 27.05
C GLN A 185 1.98 -6.84 26.13
N LEU A 186 1.32 -7.12 25.01
CA LEU A 186 1.80 -8.11 24.03
C LEU A 186 3.20 -7.76 23.50
N ARG A 187 3.52 -6.48 23.33
CA ARG A 187 4.86 -6.03 22.88
C ARG A 187 5.96 -6.23 23.93
N THR A 188 5.60 -6.33 25.20
CA THR A 188 6.54 -6.53 26.31
C THR A 188 6.64 -7.99 26.76
N MET A 189 5.77 -8.86 26.24
CA MET A 189 5.77 -10.29 26.58
C MET A 189 6.89 -11.03 25.87
N SER A 190 7.46 -11.99 26.54
CA SER A 190 8.39 -12.94 25.93
C SER A 190 7.69 -13.84 24.91
N PHE A 191 8.45 -14.46 24.02
CA PHE A 191 7.91 -15.44 23.08
C PHE A 191 7.15 -16.57 23.77
N ASP A 192 7.67 -17.07 24.88
CA ASP A 192 7.07 -18.17 25.65
C ASP A 192 5.70 -17.79 26.22
N GLU A 193 5.58 -16.57 26.74
CA GLU A 193 4.31 -16.02 27.25
C GLU A 193 3.30 -15.80 26.12
N LEU A 194 3.72 -15.26 25.00
CA LEU A 194 2.87 -15.06 23.82
C LEU A 194 2.35 -16.39 23.29
N PHE A 195 3.23 -17.40 23.17
CA PHE A 195 2.85 -18.72 22.71
C PHE A 195 1.91 -19.42 23.66
N ALA A 196 2.17 -19.36 24.98
CA ALA A 196 1.29 -19.95 25.99
C ALA A 196 -0.13 -19.34 25.93
N ARG A 197 -0.23 -18.02 25.78
CA ARG A 197 -1.51 -17.32 25.65
C ARG A 197 -2.24 -17.66 24.36
N PHE A 198 -1.52 -17.77 23.25
CA PHE A 198 -2.06 -18.22 21.96
C PHE A 198 -2.58 -19.65 22.06
N PHE A 199 -1.80 -20.56 22.67
CA PHE A 199 -2.16 -21.95 22.85
C PHE A 199 -3.44 -22.10 23.71
N GLU A 200 -3.51 -21.38 24.84
CA GLU A 200 -4.69 -21.36 25.70
C GLU A 200 -5.93 -20.88 24.95
N LYS A 201 -5.78 -19.82 24.14
CA LYS A 201 -6.89 -19.28 23.32
C LYS A 201 -7.37 -20.30 22.27
N MET A 202 -6.47 -21.05 21.65
CA MET A 202 -6.79 -22.00 20.59
C MET A 202 -7.33 -23.34 21.12
N HIS A 203 -6.83 -23.80 22.27
CA HIS A 203 -7.12 -25.12 22.81
C HIS A 203 -7.98 -25.12 24.09
N GLY A 204 -8.27 -23.94 24.66
CA GLY A 204 -9.07 -23.81 25.87
C GLY A 204 -8.40 -24.39 27.12
N ARG A 205 -7.08 -24.68 27.08
CA ARG A 205 -6.27 -25.17 28.20
C ARG A 205 -4.87 -24.61 28.17
N THR A 206 -4.21 -24.60 29.30
CA THR A 206 -2.80 -24.22 29.40
C THR A 206 -1.86 -25.34 28.90
N LEU A 207 -0.63 -24.96 28.57
CA LEU A 207 0.46 -25.91 28.22
C LEU A 207 0.75 -26.83 29.39
N THR A 208 0.97 -28.11 29.11
CA THR A 208 1.52 -29.05 30.08
C THR A 208 3.02 -28.80 30.30
N PRO A 209 3.61 -29.30 31.40
CA PRO A 209 5.05 -29.17 31.61
C PRO A 209 5.90 -29.79 30.47
N GLU A 210 5.43 -30.88 29.87
CA GLU A 210 6.08 -31.53 28.73
C GLU A 210 6.04 -30.69 27.46
N GLU A 211 4.87 -30.07 27.16
CA GLU A 211 4.68 -29.15 26.03
C GLU A 211 5.51 -27.87 26.22
N THR A 212 5.62 -27.37 27.44
CA THR A 212 6.48 -26.22 27.78
C THR A 212 7.97 -26.55 27.55
N ALA A 213 8.41 -27.75 27.94
CA ALA A 213 9.78 -28.20 27.72
C ALA A 213 10.08 -28.35 26.21
N ALA A 214 9.13 -28.92 25.45
CA ALA A 214 9.26 -29.06 24.00
C ALA A 214 9.36 -27.69 23.29
N LEU A 215 8.55 -26.69 23.73
CA LEU A 215 8.61 -25.34 23.21
C LEU A 215 9.97 -24.68 23.45
N ALA A 216 10.53 -24.84 24.65
CA ALA A 216 11.85 -24.31 25.01
C ALA A 216 12.96 -24.92 24.13
N GLN A 217 12.87 -26.22 23.86
CA GLN A 217 13.81 -26.91 22.97
C GLN A 217 13.72 -26.40 21.53
N LEU A 218 12.50 -26.30 20.97
CA LEU A 218 12.28 -25.78 19.61
C LEU A 218 12.78 -24.36 19.45
N ARG A 219 12.60 -23.52 20.47
CA ARG A 219 13.10 -22.14 20.48
C ARG A 219 14.62 -22.10 20.40
N GLN A 220 15.30 -22.96 21.18
CA GLN A 220 16.76 -23.06 21.16
C GLN A 220 17.27 -23.52 19.80
N GLU A 221 16.61 -24.52 19.18
CA GLU A 221 16.95 -24.99 17.83
C GLU A 221 16.72 -23.96 16.74
N ALA A 222 15.70 -23.10 16.89
CA ALA A 222 15.38 -22.02 15.97
C ALA A 222 16.24 -20.76 16.17
N GLY A 223 17.04 -20.67 17.23
CA GLY A 223 17.90 -19.52 17.53
C GLY A 223 17.13 -18.26 17.98
N LEU A 224 15.95 -18.44 18.60
CA LEU A 224 15.07 -17.38 19.10
C LEU A 224 15.25 -17.11 20.58
#